data_b1fa3a20d0049b213be636f33ee98517
#
_entry.id   b1fa3a20d0049b213be636f33ee98517
#
_cell.length_a   1.000
_cell.length_b   1.000
_cell.length_c   1.000
_cell.angle_alpha   90.00
_cell.angle_beta   90.00
_cell.angle_gamma   90.00
#
_symmetry.space_group_name_H-M   'P 1'
#
loop_
_entity.id
_entity.type
_entity.pdbx_description
1 polymer ?
#
loop_
_entity_poly.entity_id
_entity_poly.type
_entity_poly.pdbx_seq_one_letter_code
_entity_poly.pdbx_strand_id
1 'polypeptide(L)'
;MQRDEHGGNLVEFAIILPLVLLLTVGLLQAGLLAYAGVMAGEAARHGARMGSVAQADAAVVAHINALDEAQAAFPIAQPRVQILAPGGIPGSELTVRVTYDVPNLFYLSGLSSLLPVVGSPTIEVTRRVTFRQEGW
;
A
#
# COMPACT_ATOMS: atom_id res chain seq x y z
N MET A 1 55.08 -21.07 5.00
CA MET A 1 53.69 -21.38 5.40
C MET A 1 52.80 -20.17 5.06
N GLN A 2 52.23 -20.14 3.85
CA GLN A 2 51.17 -19.18 3.51
C GLN A 2 49.90 -19.71 4.17
N ARG A 3 49.44 -19.01 5.20
CA ARG A 3 48.17 -19.28 5.82
C ARG A 3 47.06 -18.96 4.81
N ASP A 4 46.10 -19.85 4.69
CA ASP A 4 44.93 -19.73 3.84
C ASP A 4 44.02 -18.55 4.29
N GLU A 5 44.41 -17.33 3.94
CA GLU A 5 43.60 -16.13 4.17
C GLU A 5 42.31 -16.12 3.31
N HIS A 6 42.26 -16.94 2.26
CA HIS A 6 41.13 -17.08 1.36
C HIS A 6 39.94 -17.77 2.01
N GLY A 7 40.13 -18.67 2.98
CA GLY A 7 39.04 -19.37 3.68
C GLY A 7 38.28 -18.46 4.65
N GLY A 8 38.96 -17.52 5.30
CA GLY A 8 38.36 -16.58 6.24
C GLY A 8 37.38 -15.61 5.56
N ASN A 9 37.81 -15.03 4.43
CA ASN A 9 36.97 -14.11 3.65
C ASN A 9 35.70 -14.77 3.09
N LEU A 10 35.77 -16.05 2.74
CA LEU A 10 34.65 -16.81 2.20
C LEU A 10 33.56 -17.09 3.26
N VAL A 11 33.98 -17.40 4.48
CA VAL A 11 33.10 -17.60 5.63
C VAL A 11 32.44 -16.29 6.05
N GLU A 12 33.19 -15.19 6.09
CA GLU A 12 32.68 -13.86 6.40
C GLU A 12 31.62 -13.41 5.38
N PHE A 13 31.92 -13.59 4.08
CA PHE A 13 30.99 -13.30 3.01
C PHE A 13 29.70 -14.15 3.09
N ALA A 14 29.83 -15.43 3.44
CA ALA A 14 28.65 -16.32 3.58
C ALA A 14 27.72 -15.91 4.71
N ILE A 15 28.24 -15.24 5.75
CA ILE A 15 27.42 -14.71 6.86
C ILE A 15 26.82 -13.34 6.51
N ILE A 16 27.59 -12.47 5.86
CA ILE A 16 27.17 -11.10 5.53
C ILE A 16 26.11 -11.09 4.41
N LEU A 17 26.25 -11.95 3.41
CA LEU A 17 25.38 -11.97 2.24
C LEU A 17 23.88 -12.13 2.58
N PRO A 18 23.45 -13.09 3.42
CA PRO A 18 22.05 -13.22 3.82
C PRO A 18 21.54 -11.99 4.57
N LEU A 19 22.37 -11.37 5.40
CA LEU A 19 22.01 -10.17 6.15
C LEU A 19 21.78 -8.97 5.23
N VAL A 20 22.66 -8.76 4.25
CA VAL A 20 22.53 -7.70 3.26
C VAL A 20 21.28 -7.90 2.39
N LEU A 21 21.01 -9.14 1.96
CA LEU A 21 19.80 -9.47 1.20
C LEU A 21 18.53 -9.18 2.01
N LEU A 22 18.49 -9.59 3.27
CA LEU A 22 17.35 -9.35 4.16
C LEU A 22 17.12 -7.86 4.39
N LEU A 23 18.19 -7.09 4.61
CA LEU A 23 18.11 -5.64 4.76
C LEU A 23 17.61 -4.96 3.47
N THR A 24 18.13 -5.38 2.31
CA THR A 24 17.73 -4.83 1.01
C THR A 24 16.25 -5.09 0.72
N VAL A 25 15.79 -6.34 0.88
CA VAL A 25 14.38 -6.69 0.69
C VAL A 25 13.49 -5.95 1.70
N GLY A 26 13.95 -5.79 2.94
CA GLY A 26 13.24 -5.03 3.97
C GLY A 26 13.05 -3.56 3.61
N LEU A 27 14.09 -2.90 3.10
CA LEU A 27 14.01 -1.51 2.65
C LEU A 27 13.08 -1.35 1.45
N LEU A 28 13.16 -2.26 0.47
CA LEU A 28 12.26 -2.25 -0.69
C LEU A 28 10.80 -2.45 -0.26
N GLN A 29 10.54 -3.40 0.65
CA GLN A 29 9.20 -3.64 1.19
C GLN A 29 8.66 -2.40 1.91
N ALA A 30 9.46 -1.78 2.77
CA ALA A 30 9.08 -0.56 3.47
C ALA A 30 8.75 0.59 2.50
N GLY A 31 9.54 0.75 1.44
CA GLY A 31 9.30 1.72 0.37
C GLY A 31 7.98 1.47 -0.36
N LEU A 32 7.68 0.21 -0.72
CA LEU A 32 6.42 -0.15 -1.38
C LEU A 32 5.20 0.13 -0.49
N LEU A 33 5.27 -0.21 0.80
CA LEU A 33 4.18 0.04 1.75
C LEU A 33 3.96 1.53 1.98
N ALA A 34 5.03 2.31 2.11
CA ALA A 34 4.94 3.76 2.25
C ALA A 34 4.32 4.40 1.00
N TYR A 35 4.76 4.00 -0.20
CA TYR A 35 4.23 4.49 -1.46
C TYR A 35 2.75 4.14 -1.62
N ALA A 36 2.37 2.88 -1.39
CA ALA A 36 0.97 2.45 -1.41
C ALA A 36 0.10 3.24 -0.43
N GLY A 37 0.63 3.55 0.76
CA GLY A 37 -0.07 4.37 1.75
C GLY A 37 -0.33 5.80 1.29
N VAL A 38 0.63 6.43 0.61
CA VAL A 38 0.46 7.77 0.02
C VAL A 38 -0.58 7.73 -1.10
N MET A 39 -0.45 6.80 -2.04
CA MET A 39 -1.37 6.68 -3.19
C MET A 39 -2.80 6.34 -2.74
N ALA A 40 -2.99 5.45 -1.76
CA ALA A 40 -4.31 5.19 -1.17
C ALA A 40 -4.93 6.45 -0.54
N GLY A 41 -4.11 7.27 0.11
CA GLY A 41 -4.54 8.54 0.69
C GLY A 41 -4.96 9.57 -0.36
N GLU A 42 -4.20 9.71 -1.44
CA GLU A 42 -4.53 10.63 -2.55
C GLU A 42 -5.80 10.19 -3.27
N ALA A 43 -5.92 8.91 -3.62
CA ALA A 43 -7.11 8.38 -4.26
C ALA A 43 -8.38 8.56 -3.40
N ALA A 44 -8.27 8.28 -2.09
CA ALA A 44 -9.38 8.51 -1.16
C ALA A 44 -9.76 9.99 -1.06
N ARG A 45 -8.80 10.91 -1.04
CA ARG A 45 -9.05 12.36 -1.03
C ARG A 45 -9.69 12.83 -2.32
N HIS A 46 -9.15 12.39 -3.47
CA HIS A 46 -9.68 12.75 -4.78
C HIS A 46 -11.14 12.32 -4.89
N GLY A 47 -11.44 11.04 -4.62
CA GLY A 47 -12.81 10.51 -4.68
C GLY A 47 -13.75 11.21 -3.70
N ALA A 48 -13.32 11.40 -2.43
CA ALA A 48 -14.15 12.09 -1.43
C ALA A 48 -14.43 13.55 -1.80
N ARG A 49 -13.44 14.26 -2.37
CA ARG A 49 -13.63 15.64 -2.85
C ARG A 49 -14.60 15.71 -4.02
N MET A 50 -14.45 14.85 -5.02
CA MET A 50 -15.34 14.81 -6.18
C MET A 50 -16.78 14.45 -5.77
N GLY A 51 -16.93 13.50 -4.85
CA GLY A 51 -18.23 13.13 -4.32
C GLY A 51 -18.88 14.23 -3.46
N SER A 52 -18.06 14.98 -2.67
CA SER A 52 -18.61 16.03 -1.78
C SER A 52 -19.22 17.22 -2.51
N VAL A 53 -18.84 17.47 -3.76
CA VAL A 53 -19.38 18.53 -4.62
C VAL A 53 -20.38 18.01 -5.65
N ALA A 54 -20.65 16.71 -5.68
CA ALA A 54 -21.60 16.11 -6.61
C ALA A 54 -23.04 16.50 -6.23
N GLN A 55 -23.82 16.92 -7.23
CA GLN A 55 -25.23 17.31 -7.04
C GLN A 55 -26.16 16.10 -6.92
N ALA A 56 -25.74 14.94 -7.41
CA ALA A 56 -26.47 13.68 -7.34
C ALA A 56 -25.47 12.52 -7.16
N ASP A 57 -25.92 11.44 -6.55
CA ASP A 57 -25.17 10.19 -6.41
C ASP A 57 -23.74 10.35 -5.88
N ALA A 58 -23.56 11.19 -4.84
CA ALA A 58 -22.27 11.53 -4.24
C ALA A 58 -21.39 10.30 -3.98
N ALA A 59 -21.99 9.21 -3.48
CA ALA A 59 -21.29 7.96 -3.20
C ALA A 59 -20.76 7.28 -4.48
N VAL A 60 -21.54 7.30 -5.56
CA VAL A 60 -21.15 6.70 -6.86
C VAL A 60 -20.03 7.50 -7.49
N VAL A 61 -20.17 8.84 -7.50
CA VAL A 61 -19.15 9.75 -8.02
C VAL A 61 -17.84 9.58 -7.23
N ALA A 62 -17.92 9.53 -5.91
CA ALA A 62 -16.75 9.30 -5.05
C ALA A 62 -16.08 7.96 -5.34
N HIS A 63 -16.87 6.89 -5.49
CA HIS A 63 -16.35 5.56 -5.75
C HIS A 63 -15.61 5.47 -7.08
N ILE A 64 -16.22 5.96 -8.17
CA ILE A 64 -15.63 5.91 -9.52
C ILE A 64 -14.32 6.70 -9.55
N ASN A 65 -14.33 7.95 -9.07
CA ASN A 65 -13.12 8.79 -9.09
C ASN A 65 -12.02 8.25 -8.18
N ALA A 66 -12.35 7.70 -7.01
CA ALA A 66 -11.36 7.06 -6.15
C ALA A 66 -10.76 5.80 -6.79
N LEU A 67 -11.57 5.01 -7.50
CA LEU A 67 -11.12 3.79 -8.15
C LEU A 67 -10.20 4.09 -9.35
N ASP A 68 -10.60 5.03 -10.20
CA ASP A 68 -9.82 5.45 -11.36
C ASP A 68 -8.45 6.01 -10.93
N GLU A 69 -8.43 6.90 -9.94
CA GLU A 69 -7.18 7.44 -9.39
C GLU A 69 -6.31 6.35 -8.76
N ALA A 70 -6.92 5.44 -7.99
CA ALA A 70 -6.19 4.36 -7.34
C ALA A 70 -5.56 3.39 -8.34
N GLN A 71 -6.26 3.06 -9.42
CA GLN A 71 -5.75 2.18 -10.48
C GLN A 71 -4.60 2.83 -11.26
N ALA A 72 -4.71 4.11 -11.54
CA ALA A 72 -3.67 4.87 -12.26
C ALA A 72 -2.41 5.06 -11.40
N ALA A 73 -2.58 5.33 -10.09
CA ALA A 73 -1.49 5.68 -9.20
C ALA A 73 -0.61 4.49 -8.78
N PHE A 74 -1.18 3.29 -8.64
CA PHE A 74 -0.44 2.12 -8.19
C PHE A 74 -0.85 0.84 -8.94
N PRO A 75 -0.36 0.65 -10.20
CA PRO A 75 -0.77 -0.46 -11.06
C PRO A 75 -0.25 -1.84 -10.63
N ILE A 76 0.65 -1.90 -9.63
CA ILE A 76 1.23 -3.16 -9.12
C ILE A 76 0.24 -3.93 -8.23
N ALA A 77 -0.68 -3.21 -7.57
CA ALA A 77 -1.67 -3.81 -6.68
C ALA A 77 -3.08 -3.40 -7.09
N GLN A 78 -4.03 -4.32 -6.94
CA GLN A 78 -5.43 -4.01 -7.21
C GLN A 78 -6.04 -3.23 -6.05
N PRO A 79 -6.60 -2.02 -6.30
CA PRO A 79 -7.27 -1.24 -5.27
C PRO A 79 -8.68 -1.79 -4.99
N ARG A 80 -9.06 -1.70 -3.72
CA ARG A 80 -10.44 -1.89 -3.27
C ARG A 80 -10.94 -0.57 -2.71
N VAL A 81 -12.04 -0.06 -3.26
CA VAL A 81 -12.68 1.17 -2.80
C VAL A 81 -13.99 0.84 -2.10
N GLN A 82 -14.21 1.43 -0.94
CA GLN A 82 -15.43 1.28 -0.14
C GLN A 82 -15.93 2.65 0.31
N ILE A 83 -17.21 2.89 0.15
CA ILE A 83 -17.90 4.06 0.69
C ILE A 83 -18.47 3.68 2.05
N LEU A 84 -17.95 4.28 3.11
CA LEU A 84 -18.38 3.99 4.50
C LEU A 84 -19.54 4.88 4.94
N ALA A 85 -19.54 6.14 4.47
CA ALA A 85 -20.64 7.09 4.66
C ALA A 85 -20.97 7.69 3.28
N PRO A 86 -22.20 7.61 2.80
CA PRO A 86 -22.54 7.91 1.41
C PRO A 86 -22.66 9.40 1.09
N GLY A 87 -22.74 10.28 2.07
CA GLY A 87 -23.02 11.69 1.81
C GLY A 87 -24.44 11.90 1.25
N GLY A 88 -24.58 12.83 0.30
CA GLY A 88 -25.80 13.05 -0.48
C GLY A 88 -26.78 14.09 0.07
N ILE A 89 -26.61 14.51 1.32
CA ILE A 89 -27.38 15.60 1.94
C ILE A 89 -26.41 16.69 2.39
N PRO A 90 -26.69 17.98 2.15
CA PRO A 90 -25.84 19.07 2.64
C PRO A 90 -25.51 18.93 4.12
N GLY A 91 -24.22 18.98 4.44
CA GLY A 91 -23.73 18.82 5.80
C GLY A 91 -23.50 17.38 6.28
N SER A 92 -23.92 16.36 5.52
CA SER A 92 -23.61 14.95 5.84
C SER A 92 -22.16 14.61 5.55
N GLU A 93 -21.69 13.51 6.15
CA GLU A 93 -20.33 13.00 5.92
C GLU A 93 -20.29 12.07 4.72
N LEU A 94 -19.28 12.26 3.88
CA LEU A 94 -18.86 11.33 2.84
C LEU A 94 -17.52 10.73 3.23
N THR A 95 -17.48 9.42 3.45
CA THR A 95 -16.26 8.74 3.86
C THR A 95 -15.86 7.68 2.82
N VAL A 96 -14.69 7.86 2.25
CA VAL A 96 -14.08 6.96 1.27
C VAL A 96 -12.92 6.21 1.91
N ARG A 97 -12.90 4.89 1.72
CA ARG A 97 -11.79 4.01 2.11
C ARG A 97 -11.18 3.40 0.87
N VAL A 98 -9.86 3.50 0.74
CA VAL A 98 -9.08 2.82 -0.30
C VAL A 98 -8.11 1.85 0.36
N THR A 99 -8.06 0.63 -0.14
CA THR A 99 -7.19 -0.44 0.33
C THR A 99 -6.42 -1.01 -0.86
N TYR A 100 -5.10 -1.15 -0.72
CA TYR A 100 -4.24 -1.90 -1.63
C TYR A 100 -3.77 -3.19 -0.99
N ASP A 101 -3.73 -4.26 -1.79
CA ASP A 101 -3.09 -5.53 -1.44
C ASP A 101 -1.66 -5.53 -2.02
N VAL A 102 -0.71 -5.02 -1.24
CA VAL A 102 0.69 -4.86 -1.68
C VAL A 102 1.40 -6.21 -1.63
N PRO A 103 2.12 -6.62 -2.70
CA PRO A 103 2.85 -7.88 -2.69
C PRO A 103 3.91 -7.91 -1.59
N ASN A 104 3.98 -9.03 -0.89
CA ASN A 104 4.97 -9.25 0.16
C ASN A 104 6.25 -9.83 -0.45
N LEU A 105 7.28 -9.00 -0.57
CA LEU A 105 8.56 -9.39 -1.17
C LEU A 105 9.29 -10.48 -0.39
N PHE A 106 9.13 -10.55 0.93
CA PHE A 106 9.70 -11.63 1.74
C PHE A 106 9.08 -12.99 1.40
N TYR A 107 7.78 -13.01 1.12
CA TYR A 107 7.09 -14.21 0.71
C TYR A 107 7.51 -14.65 -0.69
N LEU A 108 7.57 -13.70 -1.64
CA LEU A 108 7.94 -13.96 -3.04
C LEU A 108 9.42 -14.35 -3.20
N SER A 109 10.32 -13.82 -2.37
CA SER A 109 11.77 -14.13 -2.41
C SER A 109 12.12 -15.50 -1.80
N GLY A 110 11.17 -16.22 -1.23
CA GLY A 110 11.43 -17.48 -0.52
C GLY A 110 12.08 -17.30 0.87
N LEU A 111 12.35 -16.07 1.29
CA LEU A 111 12.90 -15.75 2.62
C LEU A 111 11.88 -16.01 3.74
N SER A 112 10.61 -16.24 3.40
CA SER A 112 9.56 -16.62 4.35
C SER A 112 9.87 -17.93 5.09
N SER A 113 10.67 -18.82 4.50
CA SER A 113 11.12 -20.04 5.17
C SER A 113 12.09 -19.77 6.32
N LEU A 114 12.82 -18.64 6.28
CA LEU A 114 13.74 -18.21 7.33
C LEU A 114 13.04 -17.36 8.41
N LEU A 115 11.89 -16.76 8.08
CA LEU A 115 11.13 -15.87 8.96
C LEU A 115 9.66 -16.31 9.00
N PRO A 116 9.28 -17.27 9.85
CA PRO A 116 7.91 -17.83 9.90
C PRO A 116 6.82 -16.80 10.26
N VAL A 117 7.19 -15.60 10.64
CA VAL A 117 6.25 -14.49 10.97
C VAL A 117 5.62 -13.87 9.71
N VAL A 118 6.12 -14.17 8.50
CA VAL A 118 5.69 -13.54 7.24
C VAL A 118 4.76 -14.47 6.46
N GLY A 119 3.61 -14.79 7.03
CA GLY A 119 2.71 -15.83 6.51
C GLY A 119 1.72 -15.42 5.42
N SER A 120 1.70 -14.18 4.95
CA SER A 120 0.75 -13.73 3.92
C SER A 120 1.45 -13.30 2.64
N PRO A 121 0.94 -13.67 1.44
CA PRO A 121 1.50 -13.24 0.16
C PRO A 121 1.32 -11.75 -0.11
N THR A 122 0.39 -11.10 0.58
CA THR A 122 0.09 -9.68 0.47
C THR A 122 -0.02 -9.02 1.83
N ILE A 123 0.25 -7.72 1.86
CA ILE A 123 0.09 -6.84 3.03
C ILE A 123 -0.94 -5.78 2.68
N GLU A 124 -2.00 -5.68 3.46
CA GLU A 124 -3.05 -4.68 3.25
C GLU A 124 -2.61 -3.30 3.74
N VAL A 125 -2.71 -2.31 2.85
CA VAL A 125 -2.50 -0.90 3.16
C VAL A 125 -3.80 -0.15 2.95
N THR A 126 -4.38 0.37 4.03
CA THR A 126 -5.68 1.04 4.02
C THR A 126 -5.54 2.50 4.41
N ARG A 127 -6.23 3.38 3.69
CA ARG A 127 -6.43 4.80 4.05
C ARG A 127 -7.91 5.14 3.98
N ARG A 128 -8.31 6.05 4.86
CA ARG A 128 -9.68 6.55 4.96
C ARG A 128 -9.65 8.07 5.03
N VAL A 129 -10.54 8.69 4.25
CA VAL A 129 -10.73 10.14 4.22
C VAL A 129 -12.21 10.46 4.32
N THR A 130 -12.54 11.45 5.14
CA THR A 130 -13.91 11.95 5.33
C THR A 130 -13.97 13.41 4.89
N PHE A 131 -14.94 13.72 4.03
CA PHE A 131 -15.31 15.08 3.66
C PHE A 131 -16.74 15.35 4.06
N ARG A 132 -17.04 16.61 4.33
CA ARG A 132 -18.41 17.06 4.54
C ARG A 132 -19.02 17.45 3.21
N GLN A 133 -20.26 16.98 2.96
CA GLN A 133 -21.00 17.35 1.76
C GLN A 133 -21.27 18.84 1.77
N GLU A 134 -20.85 19.54 0.72
CA GLU A 134 -21.16 20.96 0.54
C GLU A 134 -22.57 21.08 -0.06
N GLY A 135 -23.38 21.96 0.51
CA GLY A 135 -24.69 22.29 -0.03
C GLY A 135 -24.59 23.38 -1.09
N TRP A 136 -25.38 23.27 -2.10
CA TRP A 136 -25.64 24.30 -3.11
C TRP A 136 -26.99 24.99 -2.81
#